data_b4ecf3f865d982bd9c38f0a4d48aea49
#
_entry.id   b4ecf3f865d982bd9c38f0a4d48aea49
#
_cell.length_a   1.000
_cell.length_b   1.000
_cell.length_c   1.000
_cell.angle_alpha   90.00
_cell.angle_beta   90.00
_cell.angle_gamma   90.00
#
_symmetry.space_group_name_H-M   'P 1'
#
loop_
_entity.id
_entity.type
_entity.pdbx_description
1 polymer ?
#
loop_
_entity_poly.entity_id
_entity_poly.type
_entity_poly.pdbx_seq_one_letter_code
_entity_poly.pdbx_strand_id
1 'polypeptide(L)'
;MSQLSSRARVELAKASLSRIGLESPELRPYQDEPAQMPSGTVGKDGYLRLEFADRGDRSVMAFMDRRVPFLVQRALYWDEAMPQMPCIFIITTTGCVLQGDRMALEIEVGKNAQAHVTTQSATKVHMMNANYASQLQDIVVEEGGYLEYMPDPLIPHRTSRFLSKTRLSVAETGSLLYAEVVLPGRKYHHEDEM
;
A
#
# COMPACT_ATOMS: atom_id res chain seq x y z
N MET A 1 0.11 -13.12 25.52
CA MET A 1 -0.05 -13.65 24.15
C MET A 1 1.30 -13.52 23.46
N SER A 2 1.88 -14.62 22.95
CA SER A 2 3.18 -14.58 22.25
C SER A 2 3.02 -13.73 20.97
N GLN A 3 3.77 -12.64 20.86
CA GLN A 3 3.83 -11.86 19.61
C GLN A 3 4.52 -12.71 18.54
N LEU A 4 3.84 -12.91 17.42
CA LEU A 4 4.45 -13.55 16.25
C LEU A 4 5.63 -12.73 15.76
N SER A 5 6.71 -13.41 15.34
CA SER A 5 7.83 -12.72 14.69
C SER A 5 7.38 -12.06 13.38
N SER A 6 8.08 -11.01 12.95
CA SER A 6 7.80 -10.31 11.68
C SER A 6 7.69 -11.28 10.51
N ARG A 7 8.57 -12.28 10.42
CA ARG A 7 8.51 -13.32 9.38
C ARG A 7 7.23 -14.16 9.43
N ALA A 8 6.79 -14.57 10.62
CA ALA A 8 5.56 -15.37 10.75
C ALA A 8 4.32 -14.54 10.36
N ARG A 9 4.29 -13.25 10.71
CA ARG A 9 3.24 -12.31 10.26
C ARG A 9 3.20 -12.17 8.75
N VAL A 10 4.36 -12.01 8.11
CA VAL A 10 4.51 -11.93 6.65
C VAL A 10 3.93 -13.17 5.95
N GLU A 11 4.27 -14.36 6.41
CA GLU A 11 3.77 -15.61 5.78
C GLU A 11 2.25 -15.75 5.92
N LEU A 12 1.67 -15.38 7.06
CA LEU A 12 0.22 -15.37 7.26
C LEU A 12 -0.48 -14.35 6.34
N ALA A 13 0.10 -13.14 6.23
CA ALA A 13 -0.45 -12.11 5.34
C ALA A 13 -0.39 -12.55 3.88
N LYS A 14 0.74 -13.07 3.42
CA LYS A 14 0.90 -13.60 2.05
C LYS A 14 -0.07 -14.75 1.73
N ALA A 15 -0.36 -15.61 2.69
CA ALA A 15 -1.32 -16.71 2.52
C ALA A 15 -2.77 -16.23 2.37
N SER A 16 -3.08 -15.02 2.81
CA SER A 16 -4.43 -14.45 2.75
C SER A 16 -4.66 -13.46 1.60
N LEU A 17 -3.63 -13.16 0.80
CA LEU A 17 -3.71 -12.14 -0.27
C LEU A 17 -4.85 -12.37 -1.25
N SER A 18 -5.03 -13.59 -1.74
CA SER A 18 -6.10 -13.94 -2.69
C SER A 18 -7.52 -13.70 -2.16
N ARG A 19 -7.67 -13.52 -0.85
CA ARG A 19 -8.96 -13.32 -0.18
C ARG A 19 -9.32 -11.85 0.00
N ILE A 20 -8.41 -10.92 -0.30
CA ILE A 20 -8.65 -9.49 -0.13
C ILE A 20 -9.79 -9.05 -1.05
N GLY A 21 -10.83 -8.46 -0.45
CA GLY A 21 -12.02 -7.97 -1.14
C GLY A 21 -13.15 -9.00 -1.28
N LEU A 22 -12.96 -10.27 -0.93
CA LEU A 22 -14.03 -11.28 -1.01
C LEU A 22 -15.23 -10.97 -0.10
N GLU A 23 -14.98 -10.30 1.03
CA GLU A 23 -16.02 -9.89 1.97
C GLU A 23 -16.80 -8.65 1.55
N SER A 24 -16.33 -7.93 0.52
CA SER A 24 -16.89 -6.64 0.12
C SER A 24 -18.11 -6.82 -0.79
N PRO A 25 -19.30 -6.32 -0.35
CA PRO A 25 -20.54 -6.47 -1.14
C PRO A 25 -20.45 -5.88 -2.54
N GLU A 26 -19.71 -4.78 -2.70
CA GLU A 26 -19.54 -4.06 -3.96
C GLU A 26 -18.80 -4.90 -5.01
N LEU A 27 -17.98 -5.85 -4.59
CA LEU A 27 -17.18 -6.70 -5.46
C LEU A 27 -17.84 -8.04 -5.77
N ARG A 28 -18.92 -8.40 -5.08
CA ARG A 28 -19.64 -9.69 -5.29
C ARG A 28 -19.97 -9.98 -6.75
N PRO A 29 -20.47 -9.03 -7.56
CA PRO A 29 -20.82 -9.30 -8.95
C PRO A 29 -19.64 -9.72 -9.84
N TYR A 30 -18.41 -9.48 -9.37
CA TYR A 30 -17.18 -9.66 -10.16
C TYR A 30 -16.30 -10.81 -9.67
N GLN A 31 -16.66 -11.48 -8.55
CA GLN A 31 -15.80 -12.48 -7.90
C GLN A 31 -15.65 -13.76 -8.70
N ASP A 32 -16.66 -14.14 -9.45
CA ASP A 32 -16.68 -15.37 -10.28
C ASP A 32 -16.13 -15.13 -11.69
N GLU A 33 -15.76 -13.90 -12.02
CA GLU A 33 -15.20 -13.56 -13.32
C GLU A 33 -13.69 -13.90 -13.38
N PRO A 34 -13.13 -14.20 -14.57
CA PRO A 34 -11.72 -14.53 -14.72
C PRO A 34 -10.79 -13.43 -14.18
N ALA A 35 -9.78 -13.80 -13.38
CA ALA A 35 -8.78 -12.86 -12.88
C ALA A 35 -7.80 -12.41 -13.98
N GLN A 36 -7.55 -13.25 -14.99
CA GLN A 36 -6.63 -12.96 -16.08
C GLN A 36 -7.29 -12.15 -17.19
N MET A 37 -6.53 -11.23 -17.75
CA MET A 37 -6.93 -10.56 -19.00
C MET A 37 -6.65 -11.44 -20.21
N PRO A 38 -7.42 -11.27 -21.33
CA PRO A 38 -7.22 -12.03 -22.58
C PRO A 38 -5.80 -11.88 -23.17
N SER A 39 -5.11 -10.80 -22.85
CA SER A 39 -3.72 -10.53 -23.29
C SER A 39 -2.64 -11.33 -22.55
N GLY A 40 -3.02 -12.25 -21.64
CA GLY A 40 -2.09 -13.01 -20.81
C GLY A 40 -1.51 -12.25 -19.61
N THR A 41 -1.98 -11.02 -19.36
CA THR A 41 -1.61 -10.26 -18.17
C THR A 41 -2.30 -10.88 -16.96
N VAL A 42 -1.51 -11.34 -16.00
CA VAL A 42 -2.00 -12.01 -14.79
C VAL A 42 -2.01 -11.02 -13.63
N GLY A 43 -3.07 -11.02 -12.85
CA GLY A 43 -3.13 -10.33 -11.57
C GLY A 43 -1.99 -10.75 -10.63
N LYS A 44 -1.52 -9.84 -9.81
CA LYS A 44 -0.41 -10.05 -8.87
C LYS A 44 -0.94 -10.16 -7.44
N ASP A 45 -0.38 -11.11 -6.71
CA ASP A 45 -0.51 -11.16 -5.26
C ASP A 45 0.65 -10.36 -4.64
N GLY A 46 0.48 -9.04 -4.60
CA GLY A 46 1.49 -8.10 -4.12
C GLY A 46 1.53 -7.98 -2.61
N TYR A 47 2.72 -7.89 -2.04
CA TYR A 47 2.90 -7.70 -0.61
C TYR A 47 4.03 -6.74 -0.31
N LEU A 48 3.85 -5.88 0.68
CA LEU A 48 4.89 -5.03 1.24
C LEU A 48 4.69 -4.89 2.74
N ARG A 49 5.74 -5.17 3.51
CA ARG A 49 5.82 -4.83 4.93
C ARG A 49 7.04 -3.98 5.20
N LEU A 50 6.83 -2.88 5.91
CA LEU A 50 7.87 -1.96 6.39
C LEU A 50 7.75 -1.84 7.91
N GLU A 51 8.86 -2.00 8.62
CA GLU A 51 8.92 -1.73 10.05
C GLU A 51 10.02 -0.70 10.33
N PHE A 52 9.68 0.32 11.09
CA PHE A 52 10.60 1.37 11.49
C PHE A 52 10.89 1.31 12.98
N ALA A 53 12.14 1.53 13.35
CA ALA A 53 12.57 1.54 14.73
C ALA A 53 13.47 2.76 15.02
N ASP A 54 13.33 3.33 16.19
CA ASP A 54 14.25 4.31 16.74
C ASP A 54 15.58 3.63 17.14
N ARG A 55 16.70 4.25 16.77
CA ARG A 55 18.06 3.82 17.13
C ARG A 55 18.77 4.84 18.05
N GLY A 56 18.02 5.82 18.54
CA GLY A 56 18.50 6.88 19.43
C GLY A 56 19.00 8.11 18.68
N ASP A 57 19.87 7.94 17.70
CA ASP A 57 20.37 9.03 16.85
C ASP A 57 19.46 9.30 15.64
N ARG A 58 18.77 8.28 15.19
CA ARG A 58 17.80 8.38 14.07
C ARG A 58 16.88 7.16 14.02
N SER A 59 15.77 7.32 13.32
CA SER A 59 14.92 6.20 12.94
C SER A 59 15.47 5.46 11.72
N VAL A 60 15.26 4.16 11.65
CA VAL A 60 15.71 3.32 10.55
C VAL A 60 14.59 2.38 10.09
N MET A 61 14.61 2.00 8.82
CA MET A 61 13.83 0.87 8.35
C MET A 61 14.47 -0.42 8.87
N ALA A 62 13.92 -0.97 9.96
CA ALA A 62 14.46 -2.12 10.68
C ALA A 62 14.13 -3.46 10.03
N PHE A 63 13.00 -3.52 9.32
CA PHE A 63 12.56 -4.70 8.59
C PHE A 63 11.85 -4.32 7.31
N MET A 64 12.07 -5.10 6.26
CA MET A 64 11.33 -5.04 5.01
C MET A 64 11.16 -6.44 4.44
N ASP A 65 9.94 -6.77 4.03
CA ASP A 65 9.64 -7.89 3.14
C ASP A 65 8.74 -7.40 2.01
N ARG A 66 8.99 -7.89 0.81
CA ARG A 66 8.23 -7.47 -0.36
C ARG A 66 8.03 -8.57 -1.37
N ARG A 67 6.92 -8.48 -2.09
CA ARG A 67 6.59 -9.29 -3.25
C ARG A 67 6.10 -8.37 -4.37
N VAL A 68 6.49 -8.64 -5.62
CA VAL A 68 6.01 -7.85 -6.76
C VAL A 68 4.50 -7.68 -6.73
N PRO A 69 3.97 -6.50 -7.13
CA PRO A 69 4.63 -5.43 -7.88
C PRO A 69 5.41 -4.42 -7.04
N PHE A 70 5.45 -4.56 -5.71
CA PHE A 70 6.13 -3.59 -4.86
C PHE A 70 7.65 -3.70 -4.92
N LEU A 71 8.28 -2.55 -5.03
CA LEU A 71 9.71 -2.35 -4.91
C LEU A 71 9.96 -1.18 -3.96
N VAL A 72 10.90 -1.35 -3.06
CA VAL A 72 11.37 -0.30 -2.15
C VAL A 72 12.87 -0.23 -2.25
N GLN A 73 13.40 0.97 -2.35
CA GLN A 73 14.84 1.25 -2.37
C GLN A 73 15.34 1.56 -0.95
N ARG A 74 16.61 1.92 -0.87
CA ARG A 74 17.23 2.34 0.39
C ARG A 74 16.54 3.60 0.92
N ALA A 75 16.38 3.70 2.24
CA ALA A 75 15.89 4.89 2.90
C ALA A 75 16.79 6.12 2.60
N LEU A 76 16.15 7.23 2.32
CA LEU A 76 16.79 8.53 2.15
C LEU A 76 16.60 9.37 3.44
N TYR A 77 17.56 10.23 3.74
CA TYR A 77 17.51 11.15 4.87
C TYR A 77 17.83 12.54 4.31
N TRP A 78 16.82 13.21 3.82
CA TRP A 78 16.97 14.44 3.05
C TRP A 78 16.25 15.65 3.65
N ASP A 79 15.34 15.43 4.60
CA ASP A 79 14.62 16.50 5.25
C ASP A 79 15.55 17.24 6.22
N GLU A 80 15.85 18.49 5.91
CA GLU A 80 16.73 19.32 6.73
C GLU A 80 16.11 19.67 8.10
N ALA A 81 14.77 19.69 8.19
CA ALA A 81 14.06 19.93 9.44
C ALA A 81 13.95 18.67 10.30
N MET A 82 13.96 17.49 9.67
CA MET A 82 13.87 16.18 10.34
C MET A 82 14.95 15.22 9.83
N PRO A 83 16.24 15.52 10.01
CA PRO A 83 17.33 14.76 9.39
C PRO A 83 17.47 13.32 9.91
N GLN A 84 16.82 12.99 11.03
CA GLN A 84 16.77 11.65 11.59
C GLN A 84 15.62 10.79 11.04
N MET A 85 14.70 11.36 10.25
CA MET A 85 13.53 10.67 9.70
C MET A 85 13.84 10.03 8.33
N PRO A 86 13.71 8.70 8.17
CA PRO A 86 13.85 8.05 6.88
C PRO A 86 12.68 8.37 5.97
N CYS A 87 12.99 8.71 4.73
CA CYS A 87 12.03 8.83 3.64
C CYS A 87 12.09 7.58 2.75
N ILE A 88 10.95 6.94 2.53
CA ILE A 88 10.79 5.73 1.74
C ILE A 88 9.89 6.00 0.54
N PHE A 89 10.37 5.64 -0.64
CA PHE A 89 9.57 5.61 -1.87
C PHE A 89 9.12 4.19 -2.19
N ILE A 90 7.80 3.99 -2.22
CA ILE A 90 7.20 2.75 -2.73
C ILE A 90 7.06 2.87 -4.24
N ILE A 91 7.63 1.91 -4.95
CA ILE A 91 7.61 1.84 -6.42
C ILE A 91 6.75 0.64 -6.82
N THR A 92 5.86 0.81 -7.78
CA THR A 92 5.13 -0.30 -8.40
C THR A 92 5.73 -0.64 -9.76
N THR A 93 6.21 -1.86 -9.93
CA THR A 93 6.95 -2.28 -11.14
C THR A 93 6.06 -2.58 -12.34
N THR A 94 4.75 -2.68 -12.14
CA THR A 94 3.77 -2.93 -13.22
C THR A 94 3.25 -1.64 -13.88
N GLY A 95 3.59 -0.48 -13.33
CA GLY A 95 3.15 0.84 -13.83
C GLY A 95 1.67 1.15 -13.58
N CYS A 96 0.83 0.16 -13.35
CA CYS A 96 -0.59 0.28 -13.03
C CYS A 96 -1.03 -0.85 -12.10
N VAL A 97 -2.13 -0.62 -11.38
CA VAL A 97 -2.93 -1.69 -10.78
C VAL A 97 -3.74 -2.36 -11.89
N LEU A 98 -3.64 -3.67 -11.99
CA LEU A 98 -4.22 -4.45 -13.07
C LEU A 98 -5.37 -5.33 -12.58
N GLN A 99 -6.18 -5.78 -13.52
CA GLN A 99 -7.24 -6.75 -13.28
C GLN A 99 -6.70 -7.99 -12.55
N GLY A 100 -7.36 -8.36 -11.46
CA GLY A 100 -6.99 -9.52 -10.65
C GLY A 100 -5.89 -9.26 -9.62
N ASP A 101 -5.32 -8.05 -9.53
CA ASP A 101 -4.32 -7.73 -8.51
C ASP A 101 -4.94 -7.81 -7.10
N ARG A 102 -4.23 -8.45 -6.19
CA ARG A 102 -4.51 -8.51 -4.76
C ARG A 102 -3.29 -8.03 -4.01
N MET A 103 -3.41 -6.95 -3.28
CA MET A 103 -2.27 -6.29 -2.67
C MET A 103 -2.48 -6.09 -1.18
N ALA A 104 -1.42 -6.29 -0.40
CA ALA A 104 -1.39 -5.89 1.00
C ALA A 104 -0.14 -5.04 1.26
N LEU A 105 -0.36 -3.95 1.99
CA LEU A 105 0.67 -3.04 2.47
C LEU A 105 0.56 -2.94 3.99
N GLU A 106 1.64 -3.22 4.68
CA GLU A 106 1.73 -3.10 6.13
C GLU A 106 2.86 -2.14 6.49
N ILE A 107 2.55 -1.12 7.26
CA ILE A 107 3.53 -0.15 7.79
C ILE A 107 3.42 -0.15 9.31
N GLU A 108 4.52 -0.41 9.96
CA GLU A 108 4.61 -0.37 11.42
C GLU A 108 5.71 0.61 11.85
N VAL A 109 5.31 1.66 12.54
CA VAL A 109 6.24 2.62 13.14
C VAL A 109 6.31 2.32 14.63
N GLY A 110 7.44 1.78 15.06
CA GLY A 110 7.69 1.39 16.43
C GLY A 110 7.80 2.60 17.37
N LYS A 111 7.92 2.30 18.64
CA LYS A 111 7.97 3.28 19.71
C LYS A 111 9.06 4.34 19.46
N ASN A 112 8.67 5.62 19.55
CA ASN A 112 9.50 6.81 19.28
C ASN A 112 10.13 6.87 17.89
N ALA A 113 9.83 5.95 17.00
CA ALA A 113 10.35 5.98 15.63
C ALA A 113 9.61 7.00 14.77
N GLN A 114 10.26 7.46 13.71
CA GLN A 114 9.71 8.39 12.74
C GLN A 114 9.89 7.82 11.34
N ALA A 115 8.96 8.10 10.44
CA ALA A 115 9.08 7.74 9.03
C ALA A 115 8.24 8.64 8.13
N HIS A 116 8.75 8.93 6.93
CA HIS A 116 8.00 9.45 5.81
C HIS A 116 7.90 8.35 4.74
N VAL A 117 6.69 8.00 4.35
CA VAL A 117 6.44 6.99 3.30
C VAL A 117 5.56 7.59 2.23
N THR A 118 6.01 7.50 1.00
CA THR A 118 5.30 8.00 -0.17
C THR A 118 5.45 7.02 -1.34
N THR A 119 4.82 7.32 -2.48
CA THR A 119 5.00 6.56 -3.72
C THR A 119 5.90 7.33 -4.70
N GLN A 120 6.49 6.63 -5.66
CA GLN A 120 7.34 7.26 -6.68
C GLN A 120 6.54 8.12 -7.66
N SER A 121 5.29 7.78 -7.89
CA SER A 121 4.40 8.43 -8.86
C SER A 121 2.95 8.07 -8.60
N ALA A 122 2.03 8.79 -9.23
CA ALA A 122 0.61 8.52 -9.17
C ALA A 122 0.28 7.06 -9.50
N THR A 123 -0.55 6.44 -8.66
CA THR A 123 -1.01 5.07 -8.84
C THR A 123 -2.15 5.04 -9.85
N LYS A 124 -1.92 4.47 -11.02
CA LYS A 124 -2.94 4.29 -12.04
C LYS A 124 -3.66 2.97 -11.83
N VAL A 125 -4.99 2.98 -11.91
CA VAL A 125 -5.81 1.77 -11.93
C VAL A 125 -6.29 1.54 -13.35
N HIS A 126 -5.85 0.45 -13.96
CA HIS A 126 -6.20 0.15 -15.35
C HIS A 126 -7.68 -0.22 -15.52
N MET A 127 -8.21 -0.05 -16.74
CA MET A 127 -9.55 -0.55 -17.08
C MET A 127 -9.63 -2.07 -16.88
N MET A 128 -10.80 -2.56 -16.48
CA MET A 128 -11.02 -3.98 -16.21
C MET A 128 -12.26 -4.46 -16.96
N ASN A 129 -12.10 -5.52 -17.73
CA ASN A 129 -13.20 -6.14 -18.48
C ASN A 129 -13.89 -7.24 -17.64
N ALA A 130 -13.17 -7.79 -16.67
CA ALA A 130 -13.65 -8.82 -15.77
C ALA A 130 -12.96 -8.70 -14.41
N ASN A 131 -13.52 -9.34 -13.37
CA ASN A 131 -12.95 -9.36 -12.03
C ASN A 131 -12.70 -7.93 -11.47
N TYR A 132 -11.81 -7.79 -10.49
CA TYR A 132 -11.47 -6.55 -9.81
C TYR A 132 -10.03 -6.58 -9.32
N ALA A 133 -9.51 -5.44 -8.90
CA ALA A 133 -8.32 -5.36 -8.07
C ALA A 133 -8.66 -4.88 -6.66
N SER A 134 -7.85 -5.28 -5.69
CA SER A 134 -8.05 -4.86 -4.31
C SER A 134 -6.73 -4.67 -3.56
N GLN A 135 -6.75 -3.71 -2.64
CA GLN A 135 -5.63 -3.41 -1.76
C GLN A 135 -6.11 -3.30 -0.32
N LEU A 136 -5.37 -3.92 0.57
CA LEU A 136 -5.50 -3.76 2.02
C LEU A 136 -4.26 -3.02 2.51
N GLN A 137 -4.47 -1.96 3.29
CA GLN A 137 -3.40 -1.21 3.95
C GLN A 137 -3.61 -1.29 5.46
N ASP A 138 -2.61 -1.78 6.17
CA ASP A 138 -2.56 -1.83 7.63
C ASP A 138 -1.44 -0.93 8.13
N ILE A 139 -1.80 0.13 8.85
CA ILE A 139 -0.86 1.13 9.37
C ILE A 139 -0.95 1.13 10.90
N VAL A 140 0.19 0.90 11.53
CA VAL A 140 0.33 0.91 12.98
C VAL A 140 1.37 1.93 13.38
N VAL A 141 1.01 2.85 14.29
CA VAL A 141 1.94 3.81 14.89
C VAL A 141 1.91 3.60 16.40
N GLU A 142 3.03 3.19 16.95
CA GLU A 142 3.19 2.93 18.38
C GLU A 142 3.40 4.23 19.18
N GLU A 143 3.52 4.09 20.51
CA GLU A 143 3.71 5.20 21.45
C GLU A 143 4.88 6.11 21.06
N GLY A 144 4.65 7.41 20.99
CA GLY A 144 5.64 8.40 20.58
C GLY A 144 6.09 8.30 19.13
N GLY A 145 5.54 7.34 18.36
CA GLY A 145 5.83 7.17 16.94
C GLY A 145 5.25 8.29 16.09
N TYR A 146 5.89 8.62 14.96
CA TYR A 146 5.44 9.61 14.00
C TYR A 146 5.52 9.06 12.57
N LEU A 147 4.41 9.08 11.87
CA LEU A 147 4.35 8.65 10.46
C LEU A 147 3.70 9.73 9.59
N GLU A 148 4.38 10.06 8.51
CA GLU A 148 3.78 10.71 7.34
C GLU A 148 3.58 9.66 6.26
N TYR A 149 2.32 9.30 5.95
CA TYR A 149 1.98 8.45 4.83
C TYR A 149 1.22 9.26 3.79
N MET A 150 1.93 9.69 2.77
CA MET A 150 1.47 10.64 1.76
C MET A 150 1.74 10.09 0.36
N PRO A 151 1.01 9.05 -0.09
CA PRO A 151 1.14 8.54 -1.45
C PRO A 151 0.69 9.58 -2.47
N ASP A 152 1.30 9.53 -3.65
CA ASP A 152 0.84 10.28 -4.81
C ASP A 152 -0.60 9.89 -5.21
N PRO A 153 -1.30 10.72 -5.99
CA PRO A 153 -2.69 10.50 -6.33
C PRO A 153 -3.01 9.16 -6.97
N LEU A 154 -4.18 8.61 -6.66
CA LEU A 154 -4.79 7.49 -7.38
C LEU A 154 -5.52 8.02 -8.62
N ILE A 155 -5.27 7.42 -9.79
CA ILE A 155 -5.89 7.77 -11.06
C ILE A 155 -6.64 6.56 -11.61
N PRO A 156 -7.96 6.43 -11.36
CA PRO A 156 -8.75 5.37 -11.95
C PRO A 156 -9.00 5.63 -13.43
N HIS A 157 -8.76 4.62 -14.27
CA HIS A 157 -9.17 4.65 -15.67
C HIS A 157 -10.64 4.24 -15.80
N ARG A 158 -11.24 4.57 -16.94
CA ARG A 158 -12.63 4.18 -17.25
C ARG A 158 -12.84 2.69 -16.99
N THR A 159 -13.97 2.34 -16.38
CA THR A 159 -14.37 0.96 -16.04
C THR A 159 -13.41 0.22 -15.10
N SER A 160 -12.52 0.93 -14.39
CA SER A 160 -11.72 0.31 -13.34
C SER A 160 -12.59 -0.18 -12.19
N ARG A 161 -12.22 -1.32 -11.59
CA ARG A 161 -12.93 -1.93 -10.45
C ARG A 161 -11.90 -2.17 -9.34
N PHE A 162 -11.77 -1.20 -8.46
CA PHE A 162 -10.74 -1.21 -7.43
C PHE A 162 -11.31 -0.90 -6.05
N LEU A 163 -10.99 -1.75 -5.11
CA LEU A 163 -11.26 -1.53 -3.69
C LEU A 163 -9.95 -1.28 -2.95
N SER A 164 -9.84 -0.14 -2.28
CA SER A 164 -8.81 0.10 -1.27
C SER A 164 -9.44 0.15 0.11
N LYS A 165 -8.88 -0.58 1.06
CA LYS A 165 -9.30 -0.60 2.45
C LYS A 165 -8.10 -0.30 3.34
N THR A 166 -8.20 0.76 4.12
CA THR A 166 -7.13 1.16 5.04
C THR A 166 -7.59 0.98 6.49
N ARG A 167 -6.75 0.35 7.29
CA ARG A 167 -6.90 0.24 8.74
C ARG A 167 -5.79 1.03 9.41
N LEU A 168 -6.17 1.91 10.32
CA LEU A 168 -5.25 2.76 11.05
C LEU A 168 -5.32 2.41 12.53
N SER A 169 -4.18 2.14 13.14
CA SER A 169 -4.02 1.92 14.58
C SER A 169 -2.94 2.84 15.09
N VAL A 170 -3.33 3.88 15.80
CA VAL A 170 -2.42 4.90 16.33
C VAL A 170 -2.52 4.88 17.85
N ALA A 171 -1.38 4.72 18.53
CA ALA A 171 -1.32 4.81 19.99
C ALA A 171 -1.66 6.22 20.47
N GLU A 172 -2.03 6.37 21.75
CA GLU A 172 -2.48 7.64 22.34
C GLU A 172 -1.45 8.78 22.16
N THR A 173 -0.16 8.45 22.24
CA THR A 173 0.95 9.39 22.05
C THR A 173 1.58 9.33 20.66
N GLY A 174 1.07 8.47 19.78
CA GLY A 174 1.50 8.37 18.38
C GLY A 174 0.89 9.48 17.53
N SER A 175 1.55 9.81 16.42
CA SER A 175 1.07 10.80 15.46
C SER A 175 1.12 10.26 14.05
N LEU A 176 0.02 10.45 13.31
CA LEU A 176 -0.09 10.04 11.91
C LEU A 176 -0.58 11.22 11.07
N LEU A 177 0.20 11.59 10.06
CA LEU A 177 -0.24 12.41 8.94
C LEU A 177 -0.55 11.48 7.76
N TYR A 178 -1.83 11.38 7.41
CA TYR A 178 -2.32 10.52 6.32
C TYR A 178 -3.01 11.37 5.26
N ALA A 179 -2.63 11.19 4.00
CA ALA A 179 -3.30 11.80 2.87
C ALA A 179 -3.62 10.76 1.80
N GLU A 180 -4.81 10.86 1.22
CA GLU A 180 -5.22 10.09 0.06
C GLU A 180 -5.91 11.03 -0.92
N VAL A 181 -5.42 11.03 -2.16
CA VAL A 181 -5.95 11.90 -3.24
C VAL A 181 -6.40 11.01 -4.38
N VAL A 182 -7.63 11.18 -4.82
CA VAL A 182 -8.18 10.50 -5.99
C VAL A 182 -8.42 11.55 -7.07
N LEU A 183 -7.84 11.35 -8.24
CA LEU A 183 -8.09 12.20 -9.41
C LEU A 183 -9.19 11.58 -10.29
N PRO A 184 -10.01 12.40 -11.00
CA PRO A 184 -11.15 11.93 -11.77
C PRO A 184 -10.77 11.26 -13.11
N GLY A 185 -9.73 10.41 -13.13
CA GLY A 185 -9.31 9.72 -14.33
C GLY A 185 -8.44 10.56 -15.27
N ARG A 186 -8.36 10.16 -16.53
CA ARG A 186 -7.53 10.81 -17.57
C ARG A 186 -8.37 11.81 -18.37
N LYS A 187 -8.30 13.09 -18.00
CA LYS A 187 -9.08 14.18 -18.59
C LYS A 187 -9.13 14.17 -20.13
N TYR A 188 -7.99 13.95 -20.80
CA TYR A 188 -7.93 13.96 -22.27
C TYR A 188 -8.37 12.65 -22.93
N HIS A 189 -8.84 11.67 -22.16
CA HIS A 189 -9.39 10.40 -22.61
C HIS A 189 -10.89 10.27 -22.31
N HIS A 190 -11.57 11.38 -21.98
CA HIS A 190 -12.98 11.41 -21.62
C HIS A 190 -13.32 10.46 -20.46
N GLU A 191 -12.42 10.39 -19.45
CA GLU A 191 -12.57 9.58 -18.24
C GLU A 191 -12.86 10.43 -16.99
N ASP A 192 -13.07 11.72 -17.17
CA ASP A 192 -13.35 12.71 -16.12
C ASP A 192 -14.84 12.79 -15.73
N GLU A 193 -15.71 12.09 -16.43
CA GLU A 193 -17.10 11.87 -16.04
C GLU A 193 -17.23 10.52 -15.29
N MET A 194 -17.22 10.58 -13.96
CA MET A 194 -17.53 9.43 -13.07
C MET A 194 -18.99 9.47 -12.63
#